data_87bc08bd284a7da38261e682a1948d42
#
_entry.id   87bc08bd284a7da38261e682a1948d42
#
_cell.length_a   1.000
_cell.length_b   1.000
_cell.length_c   1.000
_cell.angle_alpha   90.00
_cell.angle_beta   90.00
_cell.angle_gamma   90.00
#
_symmetry.space_group_name_H-M   'P 1'
#
loop_
_entity.id
_entity.type
_entity.pdbx_description
1 polymer ?
#
loop_
_entity_poly.entity_id
_entity_poly.type
_entity_poly.pdbx_seq_one_letter_code
_entity_poly.pdbx_strand_id
1 'polypeptide(L)' 'MAIKNYYNGLPREERRRFVARVCEVCDIGYSTFYRKLRDGFKTIEEEAILKLIADGTDKY' A
#
# COMPACT_ATOMS: atom_id res chain seq x y z
N MET A 1 -7.60 8.71 5.90
CA MET A 1 -7.15 8.71 4.51
C MET A 1 -7.39 7.35 3.88
N ALA A 2 -7.92 7.33 2.69
CA ALA A 2 -8.12 6.06 1.99
C ALA A 2 -6.85 5.68 1.25
N ILE A 3 -6.33 4.51 1.57
CA ILE A 3 -5.13 3.97 0.93
C ILE A 3 -5.34 3.85 -0.59
N LYS A 4 -6.56 3.49 -0.98
CA LYS A 4 -6.92 3.40 -2.39
C LYS A 4 -6.71 4.71 -3.14
N ASN A 5 -7.10 5.84 -2.51
CA ASN A 5 -6.93 7.15 -3.12
C ASN A 5 -5.45 7.51 -3.28
N TYR A 6 -4.65 7.19 -2.28
CA TYR A 6 -3.22 7.41 -2.35
C TYR A 6 -2.62 6.60 -3.50
N TYR A 7 -2.97 5.31 -3.57
CA TYR A 7 -2.49 4.41 -4.61
C TYR A 7 -2.86 4.91 -6.00
N ASN A 8 -4.11 5.32 -6.18
CA ASN A 8 -4.60 5.79 -7.48
C ASN A 8 -3.92 7.09 -7.93
N GLY A 9 -3.43 7.88 -6.99
CA GLY A 9 -2.74 9.12 -7.30
C GLY A 9 -1.28 8.95 -7.68
N LEU A 10 -0.73 7.76 -7.52
CA LEU A 10 0.68 7.51 -7.81
C LEU A 10 0.91 7.24 -9.31
N PRO A 11 2.05 7.70 -9.85
CA PRO A 11 2.48 7.28 -11.19
C PRO A 11 2.71 5.76 -11.22
N ARG A 12 2.66 5.19 -12.43
CA ARG A 12 2.76 3.74 -12.60
C ARG A 12 3.98 3.13 -11.90
N GLU A 13 5.14 3.74 -12.06
CA GLU A 13 6.37 3.20 -11.48
C GLU A 13 6.34 3.23 -9.96
N GLU A 14 5.78 4.29 -9.40
CA GLU A 14 5.67 4.41 -7.96
C GLU A 14 4.61 3.47 -7.39
N ARG A 15 3.53 3.21 -8.16
CA ARG A 15 2.55 2.21 -7.75
C ARG A 15 3.19 0.85 -7.57
N ARG A 16 4.04 0.46 -8.51
CA ARG A 16 4.72 -0.84 -8.46
C ARG A 16 5.56 -0.96 -7.19
N ARG A 17 6.33 0.06 -6.88
CA ARG A 17 7.16 0.06 -5.67
C ARG A 17 6.30 0.05 -4.41
N PHE A 18 5.25 0.85 -4.42
CA PHE A 18 4.35 0.92 -3.27
C PHE A 18 3.72 -0.44 -2.98
N VAL A 19 3.20 -1.10 -4.02
CA VAL A 19 2.59 -2.42 -3.86
C VAL A 19 3.60 -3.42 -3.31
N ALA A 20 4.81 -3.43 -3.85
CA ALA A 20 5.86 -4.35 -3.41
C ALA A 20 6.18 -4.13 -1.92
N ARG A 21 6.29 -2.88 -1.50
CA ARG A 21 6.59 -2.55 -0.11
C ARG A 21 5.45 -2.93 0.83
N VAL A 22 4.23 -2.63 0.43
CA VAL A 22 3.06 -2.98 1.24
C VAL A 22 2.96 -4.50 1.40
N CYS A 23 3.13 -5.24 0.32
CA CYS A 23 3.08 -6.69 0.38
C CYS A 23 4.17 -7.25 1.30
N GLU A 24 5.36 -6.65 1.28
CA GLU A 24 6.45 -7.06 2.15
C GLU A 24 6.14 -6.78 3.62
N VAL A 25 5.67 -5.57 3.91
CA VAL A 25 5.37 -5.15 5.28
C VAL A 25 4.20 -5.93 5.88
N CYS A 26 3.17 -6.15 5.09
CA CYS A 26 1.97 -6.85 5.53
C CYS A 26 2.05 -8.38 5.35
N ASP A 27 3.11 -8.85 4.71
CA ASP A 27 3.31 -10.29 4.43
C ASP A 27 2.12 -10.87 3.68
N ILE A 28 1.74 -10.25 2.58
CA ILE A 28 0.63 -10.67 1.73
C ILE A 28 1.07 -10.72 0.28
N GLY A 29 0.36 -11.50 -0.54
CA GLY A 29 0.61 -11.55 -1.97
C GLY A 29 -0.08 -10.40 -2.70
N TYR A 30 0.28 -10.22 -3.98
CA TYR A 30 -0.30 -9.16 -4.80
C TYR A 30 -1.81 -9.31 -4.96
N SER A 31 -2.29 -10.53 -5.17
CA SER A 31 -3.72 -10.79 -5.31
C SER A 31 -4.47 -10.36 -4.06
N THR A 32 -3.92 -10.69 -2.89
CA THR A 32 -4.49 -10.30 -1.61
C THR A 32 -4.48 -8.79 -1.44
N PHE A 33 -3.38 -8.15 -1.87
CA PHE A 33 -3.28 -6.69 -1.80
C PHE A 33 -4.40 -6.02 -2.59
N TYR A 34 -4.61 -6.44 -3.84
CA TYR A 34 -5.63 -5.83 -4.68
C TYR A 34 -7.03 -6.06 -4.16
N ARG A 35 -7.28 -7.24 -3.60
CA ARG A 35 -8.57 -7.53 -2.98
C ARG A 35 -8.80 -6.61 -1.78
N LYS A 36 -7.80 -6.46 -0.91
CA LYS A 36 -7.91 -5.59 0.26
C LYS A 36 -7.99 -4.13 -0.12
N LEU A 37 -7.33 -3.74 -1.20
CA LEU A 37 -7.42 -2.37 -1.69
C LEU A 37 -8.85 -2.03 -2.06
N ARG A 38 -9.58 -2.99 -2.62
CA ARG A 38 -10.98 -2.82 -3.00
C ARG A 38 -11.91 -2.91 -1.77
N ASP A 39 -11.68 -3.90 -0.92
CA ASP A 39 -12.59 -4.22 0.19
C ASP A 39 -12.21 -3.53 1.51
N GLY A 40 -10.95 -3.15 1.65
CA GLY A 40 -10.44 -2.51 2.86
C GLY A 40 -9.39 -3.36 3.55
N PHE A 41 -8.45 -2.66 4.23
CA PHE A 41 -7.40 -3.30 5.02
C PHE A 41 -7.83 -3.38 6.47
N LYS A 42 -7.25 -4.33 7.21
CA LYS A 42 -7.44 -4.39 8.65
C LYS A 42 -6.76 -3.19 9.29
N THR A 43 -7.22 -2.80 10.47
CA THR A 43 -6.69 -1.62 11.17
C THR A 43 -5.18 -1.67 11.33
N ILE A 44 -4.63 -2.82 11.73
CA ILE A 44 -3.20 -2.97 11.94
C ILE A 44 -2.42 -2.86 10.62
N GLU A 45 -3.00 -3.37 9.54
CA GLU A 45 -2.40 -3.26 8.22
C GLU A 45 -2.43 -1.83 7.74
N GLU A 46 -3.55 -1.15 7.95
CA GLU A 46 -3.72 0.24 7.56
C GLU A 46 -2.71 1.13 8.27
N GLU A 47 -2.51 0.91 9.57
CA GLU A 47 -1.53 1.67 10.34
C GLU A 47 -0.11 1.48 9.79
N ALA A 48 0.23 0.23 9.46
CA ALA A 48 1.54 -0.07 8.89
C ALA A 48 1.74 0.62 7.54
N ILE A 49 0.70 0.62 6.71
CA ILE A 49 0.75 1.25 5.39
C ILE A 49 0.86 2.76 5.51
N LEU A 50 0.10 3.36 6.42
CA LEU A 50 0.15 4.81 6.63
C LEU A 50 1.53 5.25 7.12
N LYS A 51 2.14 4.45 7.98
CA LYS A 51 3.50 4.70 8.46
C LYS A 51 4.49 4.64 7.30
N LEU A 52 4.32 3.66 6.43
CA LEU A 52 5.14 3.49 5.25
C LEU A 52 5.05 4.72 4.33
N ILE A 53 3.84 5.21 4.14
CA ILE A 53 3.59 6.41 3.34
C ILE A 53 4.28 7.63 3.97
N ALA A 54 4.17 7.77 5.27
CA ALA A 54 4.78 8.88 6.00
C ALA A 54 6.31 8.86 5.90
N ASP A 55 6.89 7.66 5.82
CA ASP A 55 8.34 7.50 5.71
C ASP A 55 8.86 7.71 4.29
N GLY A 56 7.97 7.88 3.31
CA GLY A 56 8.35 8.16 1.94
C GLY A 56 8.83 6.94 1.17
N THR A 57 7.97 5.93 1.05
CA THR A 57 8.28 4.69 0.32
C THR A 57 8.75 4.89 -1.10
N ASP A 58 8.27 5.94 -1.71
CA ASP A 58 8.57 6.26 -3.10
C ASP A 58 10.00 6.76 -3.32
N LYS A 59 10.73 6.97 -2.24
CA LYS A 59 12.11 7.46 -2.30
C LYS A 59 13.16 6.35 -2.34
N TYR A 60 12.74 5.11 -2.27
CA TYR A 60 13.67 3.97 -2.28
C TYR A 60 13.82 3.34 -3.64
#